data_48981568edcf03792d54c0c45291f6f1
#
_entry.id   48981568edcf03792d54c0c45291f6f1
#
_cell.length_a   1.000
_cell.length_b   1.000
_cell.length_c   1.000
_cell.angle_alpha   90.00
_cell.angle_beta   90.00
_cell.angle_gamma   90.00
#
_symmetry.space_group_name_H-M   'P 1'
#
loop_
_entity.id
_entity.type
_entity.pdbx_description
1 polymer ?
#
loop_
_entity_poly.entity_id
_entity_poly.type
_entity_poly.pdbx_seq_one_letter_code
_entity_poly.pdbx_strand_id
1 'polypeptide(L)'
;MKIDQKSIRKPSVAGRFYPGDATSLEKAVIQYLDSAPESIITLKRLFGIISPHAGFVASGPVAAVGYRFLQKHPFSKVVVIAPSHHEYFRGISVFSGKAYQTPMGEVPVDQKICDLLTGRGGVVYRSMKGHQAEHAIEVQLPFLQNIFPEFSLIPVVIGSVTMNELDEFAFILAEVFAETEFVVVVSSDLSHYHSYPEAVKMDKHIISLLEKYDLCTLESGYEDNSLEACGLAPILTLLKYAKILGKARCKTLDYRNSGDTVGLGDQVVGYLSAAVFEL
;
A
#
# COMPACT_ATOMS: atom_id res chain seq x y z
N MET A 1 14.49 4.68 -23.62
CA MET A 1 13.39 5.69 -23.58
C MET A 1 13.86 6.80 -22.67
N LYS A 2 13.84 8.09 -23.09
CA LYS A 2 14.23 9.19 -22.20
C LYS A 2 13.23 9.24 -21.05
N ILE A 3 13.70 9.20 -19.81
CA ILE A 3 12.90 9.37 -18.60
C ILE A 3 12.37 10.81 -18.61
N ASP A 4 11.05 10.99 -18.70
CA ASP A 4 10.43 12.31 -18.61
C ASP A 4 10.20 12.66 -17.13
N GLN A 5 11.26 13.16 -16.50
CA GLN A 5 11.23 13.60 -15.10
C GLN A 5 10.30 14.80 -14.83
N LYS A 6 9.67 15.37 -15.87
CA LYS A 6 8.73 16.50 -15.72
C LYS A 6 7.27 16.06 -15.71
N SER A 7 6.98 14.80 -16.00
CA SER A 7 5.61 14.31 -16.09
C SER A 7 4.91 14.25 -14.73
N ILE A 8 3.63 14.67 -14.72
CA ILE A 8 2.72 14.53 -13.59
C ILE A 8 1.73 13.41 -13.93
N ARG A 9 1.63 12.42 -13.06
CA ARG A 9 0.62 11.38 -13.18
C ARG A 9 -0.73 11.93 -12.76
N LYS A 10 -1.64 12.06 -13.71
CA LYS A 10 -3.02 12.54 -13.50
C LYS A 10 -3.88 11.48 -12.84
N PRO A 11 -4.94 11.85 -12.07
CA PRO A 11 -5.83 10.86 -11.46
C PRO A 11 -6.56 10.04 -12.53
N SER A 12 -6.68 8.73 -12.32
CA SER A 12 -7.37 7.80 -13.23
C SER A 12 -8.73 7.35 -12.70
N VAL A 13 -8.96 7.44 -11.40
CA VAL A 13 -10.20 6.95 -10.75
C VAL A 13 -10.94 8.04 -9.96
N ALA A 14 -10.53 9.29 -10.05
CA ALA A 14 -11.27 10.42 -9.49
C ALA A 14 -12.70 10.49 -10.06
N GLY A 15 -13.70 10.71 -9.20
CA GLY A 15 -15.12 10.69 -9.57
C GLY A 15 -15.72 9.29 -9.73
N ARG A 16 -14.91 8.21 -9.55
CA ARG A 16 -15.37 6.81 -9.59
C ARG A 16 -15.06 6.06 -8.28
N PHE A 17 -13.82 6.08 -7.83
CA PHE A 17 -13.41 5.41 -6.59
C PHE A 17 -13.50 6.34 -5.38
N TYR A 18 -13.39 7.62 -5.61
CA TYR A 18 -13.49 8.66 -4.60
C TYR A 18 -14.05 9.96 -5.26
N PRO A 19 -14.51 10.97 -4.50
CA PRO A 19 -15.04 12.22 -5.06
C PRO A 19 -14.07 12.92 -6.01
N GLY A 20 -14.58 13.41 -7.14
CA GLY A 20 -13.78 14.02 -8.22
C GLY A 20 -13.37 15.46 -8.00
N ASP A 21 -13.85 16.13 -6.94
CA ASP A 21 -13.49 17.50 -6.58
C ASP A 21 -12.81 17.56 -5.21
N ALA A 22 -11.95 18.56 -5.01
CA ALA A 22 -11.12 18.69 -3.81
C ALA A 22 -11.94 18.77 -2.51
N THR A 23 -12.96 19.59 -2.48
CA THR A 23 -13.76 19.86 -1.27
C THR A 23 -14.53 18.63 -0.81
N SER A 24 -15.21 17.95 -1.75
CA SER A 24 -15.95 16.72 -1.43
C SER A 24 -15.01 15.58 -1.03
N LEU A 25 -13.83 15.49 -1.65
CA LEU A 25 -12.83 14.46 -1.34
C LEU A 25 -12.25 14.69 0.05
N GLU A 26 -11.80 15.89 0.37
CA GLU A 26 -11.28 16.25 1.70
C GLU A 26 -12.30 15.97 2.79
N LYS A 27 -13.56 16.41 2.59
CA LYS A 27 -14.65 16.15 3.54
C LYS A 27 -14.87 14.65 3.75
N ALA A 28 -14.86 13.85 2.68
CA ALA A 28 -15.05 12.41 2.78
C ALA A 28 -13.89 11.74 3.56
N VAL A 29 -12.64 12.13 3.29
CA VAL A 29 -11.48 11.62 4.01
C VAL A 29 -11.55 11.97 5.50
N ILE A 30 -11.84 13.21 5.84
CA ILE A 30 -12.01 13.66 7.24
C ILE A 30 -13.10 12.84 7.92
N GLN A 31 -14.24 12.66 7.27
CA GLN A 31 -15.35 11.88 7.84
C GLN A 31 -14.96 10.43 8.12
N TYR A 32 -14.21 9.77 7.23
CA TYR A 32 -13.70 8.41 7.45
C TYR A 32 -12.71 8.37 8.61
N LEU A 33 -11.76 9.31 8.65
CA LEU A 33 -10.76 9.38 9.73
C LEU A 33 -11.41 9.62 11.10
N ASP A 34 -12.38 10.55 11.19
CA ASP A 34 -13.06 10.87 12.44
C ASP A 34 -13.94 9.72 12.96
N SER A 35 -14.52 8.94 12.03
CA SER A 35 -15.34 7.77 12.36
C SER A 35 -14.50 6.52 12.67
N ALA A 36 -13.22 6.50 12.33
CA ALA A 36 -12.36 5.34 12.55
C ALA A 36 -12.06 5.16 14.04
N PRO A 37 -12.08 3.92 14.58
CA PRO A 37 -11.67 3.67 15.95
C PRO A 37 -10.18 3.98 16.16
N GLU A 38 -9.84 4.41 17.36
CA GLU A 38 -8.45 4.60 17.72
C GLU A 38 -7.78 3.27 18.06
N SER A 39 -6.63 3.02 17.44
CA SER A 39 -5.75 1.92 17.82
C SER A 39 -4.57 2.45 18.63
N ILE A 40 -4.32 1.84 19.79
CA ILE A 40 -3.18 2.18 20.64
C ILE A 40 -2.24 0.99 20.66
N ILE A 41 -1.07 1.16 20.05
CA ILE A 41 0.01 0.19 20.08
C ILE A 41 1.25 0.92 20.58
N THR A 42 1.82 0.48 21.70
CA THR A 42 3.14 0.96 22.11
C THR A 42 4.17 0.30 21.22
N LEU A 43 4.93 1.11 20.50
CA LEU A 43 5.94 0.63 19.57
C LEU A 43 7.22 1.46 19.66
N LYS A 44 8.34 0.83 19.35
CA LYS A 44 9.65 1.48 19.23
C LYS A 44 9.83 2.09 17.84
N ARG A 45 9.36 1.39 16.80
CA ARG A 45 9.49 1.81 15.40
C ARG A 45 8.30 1.30 14.59
N LEU A 46 7.73 2.18 13.77
CA LEU A 46 6.75 1.82 12.75
C LEU A 46 7.48 1.62 11.42
N PHE A 47 7.34 0.45 10.80
CA PHE A 47 7.87 0.15 9.48
C PHE A 47 6.89 0.49 8.37
N GLY A 48 5.61 0.22 8.58
CA GLY A 48 4.58 0.52 7.60
C GLY A 48 3.19 0.05 8.01
N ILE A 49 2.25 0.31 7.09
CA ILE A 49 0.88 -0.18 7.18
C ILE A 49 0.49 -0.93 5.90
N ILE A 50 -0.47 -1.84 6.03
CA ILE A 50 -1.22 -2.44 4.92
C ILE A 50 -2.56 -1.73 4.88
N SER A 51 -3.00 -1.28 3.70
CA SER A 51 -4.25 -0.54 3.48
C SER A 51 -4.94 -1.01 2.20
N PRO A 52 -6.27 -1.18 2.19
CA PRO A 52 -7.02 -1.59 1.01
C PRO A 52 -7.11 -0.46 -0.03
N HIS A 53 -7.50 -0.81 -1.29
CA HIS A 53 -7.52 0.14 -2.39
C HIS A 53 -8.78 0.07 -3.29
N ALA A 54 -9.83 -0.59 -2.86
CA ALA A 54 -11.13 -0.46 -3.51
C ALA A 54 -11.70 0.97 -3.40
N GLY A 55 -12.83 1.24 -4.05
CA GLY A 55 -13.48 2.54 -3.94
C GLY A 55 -13.82 2.91 -2.48
N PHE A 56 -13.72 4.19 -2.13
CA PHE A 56 -13.84 4.70 -0.77
C PHE A 56 -15.13 4.29 -0.05
N VAL A 57 -16.24 4.18 -0.78
CA VAL A 57 -17.52 3.72 -0.20
C VAL A 57 -17.38 2.31 0.39
N ALA A 58 -16.57 1.46 -0.23
CA ALA A 58 -16.35 0.08 0.19
C ALA A 58 -15.17 -0.06 1.15
N SER A 59 -13.97 0.38 0.77
CA SER A 59 -12.74 0.16 1.54
C SER A 59 -12.34 1.33 2.44
N GLY A 60 -12.87 2.53 2.22
CA GLY A 60 -12.52 3.74 2.97
C GLY A 60 -12.64 3.61 4.48
N PRO A 61 -13.72 3.00 5.04
CA PRO A 61 -13.84 2.79 6.48
C PRO A 61 -12.70 1.96 7.08
N VAL A 62 -12.20 0.95 6.36
CA VAL A 62 -11.09 0.09 6.80
C VAL A 62 -9.75 0.79 6.60
N ALA A 63 -9.53 1.43 5.46
CA ALA A 63 -8.33 2.23 5.20
C ALA A 63 -8.12 3.30 6.27
N ALA A 64 -9.19 4.01 6.63
CA ALA A 64 -9.15 5.09 7.63
C ALA A 64 -8.61 4.64 8.99
N VAL A 65 -8.84 3.40 9.42
CA VAL A 65 -8.30 2.88 10.69
C VAL A 65 -6.77 2.85 10.65
N GLY A 66 -6.19 2.40 9.55
CA GLY A 66 -4.74 2.39 9.35
C GLY A 66 -4.16 3.80 9.26
N TYR A 67 -4.82 4.70 8.54
CA TYR A 67 -4.37 6.09 8.42
C TYR A 67 -4.53 6.88 9.71
N ARG A 68 -5.59 6.66 10.49
CA ARG A 68 -5.72 7.25 11.83
C ARG A 68 -4.62 6.75 12.78
N PHE A 69 -4.24 5.48 12.69
CA PHE A 69 -3.08 4.97 13.42
C PHE A 69 -1.79 5.62 12.92
N LEU A 70 -1.57 5.70 11.60
CA LEU A 70 -0.39 6.31 10.98
C LEU A 70 -0.24 7.80 11.31
N GLN A 71 -1.33 8.54 11.43
CA GLN A 71 -1.35 9.97 11.78
C GLN A 71 -0.63 10.29 13.10
N LYS A 72 -0.61 9.34 14.03
CA LYS A 72 0.10 9.49 15.32
C LYS A 72 1.63 9.35 15.20
N HIS A 73 2.12 8.96 14.04
CA HIS A 73 3.53 8.72 13.73
C HIS A 73 3.92 9.54 12.50
N PRO A 74 4.33 10.82 12.67
CA PRO A 74 4.57 11.72 11.54
C PRO A 74 5.79 11.30 10.73
N PHE A 75 5.62 11.29 9.40
CA PHE A 75 6.68 11.04 8.42
C PHE A 75 6.63 12.09 7.32
N SER A 76 7.80 12.51 6.86
CA SER A 76 7.93 13.41 5.69
C SER A 76 8.18 12.67 4.37
N LYS A 77 8.36 11.35 4.42
CA LYS A 77 8.62 10.50 3.26
C LYS A 77 7.80 9.23 3.33
N VAL A 78 7.08 8.92 2.26
CA VAL A 78 6.18 7.77 2.21
C VAL A 78 6.46 6.94 0.96
N VAL A 79 6.87 5.70 1.16
CA VAL A 79 6.95 4.69 0.09
C VAL A 79 5.59 4.02 -0.03
N VAL A 80 4.91 4.17 -1.17
CA VAL A 80 3.68 3.44 -1.45
C VAL A 80 3.99 2.32 -2.43
N ILE A 81 3.77 1.07 -2.00
CA ILE A 81 4.02 -0.12 -2.80
C ILE A 81 2.68 -0.76 -3.18
N ALA A 82 2.44 -0.93 -4.48
CA ALA A 82 1.20 -1.46 -5.02
C ALA A 82 1.45 -2.57 -6.05
N PRO A 83 0.48 -3.48 -6.26
CA PRO A 83 0.51 -4.40 -7.39
C PRO A 83 0.20 -3.66 -8.71
N SER A 84 0.42 -4.33 -9.84
CA SER A 84 0.01 -3.86 -11.16
C SER A 84 -1.26 -4.56 -11.62
N HIS A 85 -2.39 -3.82 -11.73
CA HIS A 85 -3.67 -4.37 -12.19
C HIS A 85 -3.90 -4.19 -13.69
N HIS A 86 -3.26 -3.20 -14.30
CA HIS A 86 -3.59 -2.74 -15.66
C HIS A 86 -2.51 -3.02 -16.69
N GLU A 87 -1.27 -3.23 -16.27
CA GLU A 87 -0.15 -3.42 -17.18
C GLU A 87 0.73 -4.60 -16.74
N TYR A 88 0.92 -5.58 -17.63
CA TYR A 88 1.87 -6.65 -17.38
C TYR A 88 3.30 -6.18 -17.70
N PHE A 89 4.20 -6.27 -16.73
CA PHE A 89 5.63 -6.05 -16.90
C PHE A 89 6.42 -6.89 -15.91
N ARG A 90 7.69 -7.13 -16.19
CA ARG A 90 8.59 -7.83 -15.29
C ARG A 90 9.39 -6.84 -14.43
N GLY A 91 9.55 -7.16 -13.16
CA GLY A 91 10.33 -6.39 -12.20
C GLY A 91 9.51 -5.36 -11.42
N ILE A 92 10.21 -4.38 -10.85
CA ILE A 92 9.68 -3.39 -9.91
C ILE A 92 9.92 -2.00 -10.48
N SER A 93 8.81 -1.32 -10.75
CA SER A 93 8.79 0.01 -11.37
C SER A 93 8.72 1.08 -10.29
N VAL A 94 9.75 1.90 -10.17
CA VAL A 94 9.77 3.14 -9.39
C VAL A 94 9.41 4.29 -10.32
N PHE A 95 8.42 5.09 -9.97
CA PHE A 95 7.89 6.14 -10.85
C PHE A 95 8.96 7.13 -11.30
N SER A 96 9.02 7.40 -12.60
CA SER A 96 10.04 8.27 -13.21
C SER A 96 9.62 9.74 -13.37
N GLY A 97 8.37 10.09 -13.04
CA GLY A 97 7.86 11.46 -13.13
C GLY A 97 8.09 12.26 -11.83
N LYS A 98 7.64 13.53 -11.82
CA LYS A 98 7.88 14.47 -10.71
C LYS A 98 6.80 14.45 -9.63
N ALA A 99 5.57 14.09 -9.95
CA ALA A 99 4.44 14.13 -9.02
C ALA A 99 3.31 13.19 -9.42
N TYR A 100 2.53 12.79 -8.43
CA TYR A 100 1.17 12.27 -8.60
C TYR A 100 0.18 13.39 -8.32
N GLN A 101 -0.94 13.42 -9.02
CA GLN A 101 -2.00 14.38 -8.81
C GLN A 101 -3.27 13.69 -8.31
N THR A 102 -3.93 14.32 -7.33
CA THR A 102 -5.30 14.06 -6.90
C THR A 102 -6.15 15.32 -7.08
N PRO A 103 -7.46 15.29 -6.90
CA PRO A 103 -8.25 16.50 -6.82
C PRO A 103 -7.79 17.49 -5.72
N MET A 104 -7.15 16.98 -4.65
CA MET A 104 -6.62 17.82 -3.55
C MET A 104 -5.24 18.43 -3.87
N GLY A 105 -4.67 18.18 -5.04
CA GLY A 105 -3.40 18.79 -5.47
C GLY A 105 -2.33 17.77 -5.87
N GLU A 106 -1.13 18.30 -6.13
CA GLU A 106 0.04 17.49 -6.50
C GLU A 106 0.76 16.97 -5.25
N VAL A 107 1.16 15.70 -5.30
CA VAL A 107 2.03 15.06 -4.32
C VAL A 107 3.40 14.90 -4.96
N PRO A 108 4.43 15.62 -4.48
CA PRO A 108 5.76 15.58 -5.08
C PRO A 108 6.44 14.22 -4.88
N VAL A 109 7.15 13.75 -5.89
CA VAL A 109 7.95 12.53 -5.83
C VAL A 109 9.36 12.83 -5.35
N ASP A 110 9.84 12.09 -4.33
CA ASP A 110 11.21 12.16 -3.85
C ASP A 110 12.17 11.54 -4.86
N GLN A 111 12.73 12.38 -5.75
CA GLN A 111 13.62 11.92 -6.80
C GLN A 111 14.89 11.27 -6.22
N LYS A 112 15.42 11.81 -5.12
CA LYS A 112 16.64 11.30 -4.49
C LYS A 112 16.46 9.87 -4.00
N ILE A 113 15.38 9.59 -3.27
CA ILE A 113 15.12 8.24 -2.78
C ILE A 113 14.79 7.30 -3.93
N CYS A 114 14.00 7.74 -4.92
CA CYS A 114 13.73 6.94 -6.10
C CYS A 114 15.03 6.55 -6.83
N ASP A 115 16.00 7.45 -6.93
CA ASP A 115 17.29 7.17 -7.56
C ASP A 115 18.15 6.23 -6.69
N LEU A 116 18.11 6.35 -5.36
CA LEU A 116 18.77 5.40 -4.44
C LEU A 116 18.21 3.99 -4.59
N LEU A 117 16.88 3.84 -4.64
CA LEU A 117 16.23 2.54 -4.81
C LEU A 117 16.60 1.86 -6.14
N THR A 118 16.85 2.64 -7.19
CA THR A 118 17.12 2.12 -8.54
C THR A 118 18.60 2.15 -8.93
N GLY A 119 19.44 2.71 -8.09
CA GLY A 119 20.87 2.95 -8.39
C GLY A 119 21.72 1.69 -8.59
N ARG A 120 21.25 0.54 -8.11
CA ARG A 120 21.91 -0.78 -8.32
C ARG A 120 21.56 -1.42 -9.65
N GLY A 121 20.54 -0.92 -10.34
CA GLY A 121 19.99 -1.58 -11.53
C GLY A 121 19.28 -2.90 -11.18
N GLY A 122 19.20 -3.82 -12.13
CA GLY A 122 18.58 -5.11 -11.91
C GLY A 122 17.06 -5.07 -12.00
N VAL A 123 16.38 -5.68 -11.02
CA VAL A 123 14.92 -5.84 -11.01
C VAL A 123 14.18 -4.53 -10.71
N VAL A 124 14.82 -3.58 -10.00
CA VAL A 124 14.24 -2.28 -9.62
C VAL A 124 14.73 -1.19 -10.57
N TYR A 125 13.83 -0.49 -11.23
CA TYR A 125 14.18 0.50 -12.23
C TYR A 125 13.20 1.67 -12.30
N ARG A 126 13.67 2.84 -12.77
CA ARG A 126 12.82 4.02 -13.01
C ARG A 126 11.98 3.81 -14.26
N SER A 127 10.66 3.93 -14.14
CA SER A 127 9.74 3.74 -15.27
C SER A 127 8.39 4.42 -15.06
N MET A 128 7.62 4.50 -16.15
CA MET A 128 6.17 4.82 -16.13
C MET A 128 5.30 3.56 -16.16
N LYS A 129 5.92 2.38 -16.38
CA LYS A 129 5.18 1.11 -16.46
C LYS A 129 4.44 0.82 -15.16
N GLY A 130 3.22 0.40 -15.28
CA GLY A 130 2.33 0.11 -14.16
C GLY A 130 1.80 1.35 -13.41
N HIS A 131 2.20 2.58 -13.76
CA HIS A 131 1.79 3.76 -12.99
C HIS A 131 0.61 4.54 -13.59
N GLN A 132 0.47 4.56 -14.92
CA GLN A 132 -0.47 5.49 -15.57
C GLN A 132 -1.94 5.24 -15.25
N ALA A 133 -2.39 3.99 -15.41
CA ALA A 133 -3.78 3.57 -15.16
C ALA A 133 -3.98 2.95 -13.77
N GLU A 134 -2.90 2.72 -13.02
CA GLU A 134 -2.96 2.03 -11.72
C GLU A 134 -3.60 2.92 -10.65
N HIS A 135 -4.62 2.38 -10.01
CA HIS A 135 -5.38 3.07 -8.97
C HIS A 135 -4.86 2.79 -7.56
N ALA A 136 -4.17 1.67 -7.35
CA ALA A 136 -3.82 1.20 -6.01
C ALA A 136 -2.88 2.16 -5.24
N ILE A 137 -2.00 2.91 -5.93
CA ILE A 137 -1.25 4.00 -5.31
C ILE A 137 -2.15 5.23 -5.13
N GLU A 138 -2.92 5.57 -6.16
CA GLU A 138 -3.72 6.80 -6.22
C GLU A 138 -4.71 6.91 -5.06
N VAL A 139 -5.42 5.83 -4.74
CA VAL A 139 -6.45 5.84 -3.68
C VAL A 139 -5.87 6.02 -2.27
N GLN A 140 -4.58 5.78 -2.08
CA GLN A 140 -3.90 6.03 -0.80
C GLN A 140 -3.60 7.51 -0.58
N LEU A 141 -3.41 8.28 -1.67
CA LEU A 141 -2.91 9.65 -1.59
C LEU A 141 -3.82 10.63 -0.87
N PRO A 142 -5.16 10.62 -1.03
CA PRO A 142 -6.02 11.56 -0.31
C PRO A 142 -5.94 11.40 1.21
N PHE A 143 -5.81 10.17 1.73
CA PHE A 143 -5.59 9.95 3.15
C PHE A 143 -4.23 10.51 3.58
N LEU A 144 -3.16 10.23 2.83
CA LEU A 144 -1.82 10.75 3.10
C LEU A 144 -1.78 12.28 3.06
N GLN A 145 -2.40 12.93 2.08
CA GLN A 145 -2.49 14.38 1.97
C GLN A 145 -3.20 15.02 3.18
N ASN A 146 -4.17 14.32 3.77
CA ASN A 146 -4.89 14.82 4.94
C ASN A 146 -4.07 14.68 6.23
N ILE A 147 -3.40 13.52 6.45
CA ILE A 147 -2.66 13.27 7.68
C ILE A 147 -1.23 13.82 7.68
N PHE A 148 -0.62 14.03 6.50
CA PHE A 148 0.72 14.59 6.34
C PHE A 148 0.68 15.79 5.39
N PRO A 149 0.55 17.02 5.91
CA PRO A 149 0.43 18.21 5.08
C PRO A 149 1.65 18.43 4.15
N GLU A 150 2.80 17.99 4.59
CA GLU A 150 4.07 18.10 3.83
C GLU A 150 4.76 16.75 3.82
N PHE A 151 4.66 16.02 2.72
CA PHE A 151 5.40 14.79 2.51
C PHE A 151 5.81 14.63 1.04
N SER A 152 6.84 13.83 0.81
CA SER A 152 7.23 13.38 -0.53
C SER A 152 6.91 11.90 -0.71
N LEU A 153 6.45 11.56 -1.91
CA LEU A 153 6.01 10.22 -2.29
C LEU A 153 7.14 9.45 -2.98
N ILE A 154 7.28 8.19 -2.66
CA ILE A 154 8.10 7.24 -3.41
C ILE A 154 7.16 6.16 -3.96
N PRO A 155 6.61 6.34 -5.18
CA PRO A 155 5.63 5.41 -5.73
C PRO A 155 6.31 4.22 -6.41
N VAL A 156 5.92 3.01 -5.99
CA VAL A 156 6.46 1.74 -6.45
C VAL A 156 5.33 0.82 -6.89
N VAL A 157 5.42 0.29 -8.11
CA VAL A 157 4.51 -0.75 -8.61
C VAL A 157 5.30 -2.02 -8.86
N ILE A 158 4.84 -3.12 -8.26
CA ILE A 158 5.41 -4.45 -8.45
C ILE A 158 4.67 -5.14 -9.59
N GLY A 159 5.41 -5.52 -10.63
CA GLY A 159 4.93 -6.36 -11.72
C GLY A 159 5.14 -7.85 -11.42
N SER A 160 5.46 -8.64 -12.43
CA SER A 160 5.81 -10.05 -12.24
C SER A 160 7.22 -10.18 -11.70
N VAL A 161 7.37 -10.78 -10.53
CA VAL A 161 8.64 -10.96 -9.81
C VAL A 161 8.73 -12.34 -9.19
N THR A 162 9.96 -12.83 -9.02
CA THR A 162 10.27 -14.02 -8.24
C THR A 162 10.48 -13.67 -6.76
N MET A 163 10.50 -14.68 -5.88
CA MET A 163 10.78 -14.47 -4.47
C MET A 163 12.16 -13.86 -4.23
N ASN A 164 13.18 -14.30 -4.96
CA ASN A 164 14.54 -13.74 -4.86
C ASN A 164 14.56 -12.24 -5.25
N GLU A 165 13.76 -11.83 -6.23
CA GLU A 165 13.64 -10.42 -6.63
C GLU A 165 12.93 -9.58 -5.55
N LEU A 166 11.98 -10.16 -4.82
CA LEU A 166 11.37 -9.52 -3.64
C LEU A 166 12.37 -9.39 -2.48
N ASP A 167 13.20 -10.41 -2.24
CA ASP A 167 14.27 -10.37 -1.23
C ASP A 167 15.28 -9.25 -1.55
N GLU A 168 15.71 -9.17 -2.80
CA GLU A 168 16.59 -8.10 -3.27
C GLU A 168 15.98 -6.72 -3.02
N PHE A 169 14.71 -6.53 -3.36
CA PHE A 169 14.04 -5.24 -3.15
C PHE A 169 13.85 -4.90 -1.68
N ALA A 170 13.48 -5.85 -0.84
CA ALA A 170 13.38 -5.66 0.60
C ALA A 170 14.74 -5.25 1.22
N PHE A 171 15.83 -5.85 0.73
CA PHE A 171 17.18 -5.48 1.14
C PHE A 171 17.56 -4.06 0.70
N ILE A 172 17.26 -3.67 -0.55
CA ILE A 172 17.48 -2.31 -1.05
C ILE A 172 16.70 -1.29 -0.21
N LEU A 173 15.43 -1.56 0.12
CA LEU A 173 14.64 -0.70 1.00
C LEU A 173 15.29 -0.53 2.38
N ALA A 174 15.82 -1.61 2.96
CA ALA A 174 16.47 -1.56 4.26
C ALA A 174 17.77 -0.73 4.25
N GLU A 175 18.55 -0.82 3.18
CA GLU A 175 19.76 0.00 3.02
C GLU A 175 19.43 1.49 2.85
N VAL A 176 18.42 1.82 2.01
CA VAL A 176 17.99 3.20 1.82
C VAL A 176 17.41 3.77 3.11
N PHE A 177 16.67 2.95 3.89
CA PHE A 177 16.15 3.37 5.19
C PHE A 177 17.27 3.73 6.19
N ALA A 178 18.40 3.05 6.15
CA ALA A 178 19.54 3.36 7.01
C ALA A 178 20.12 4.76 6.74
N GLU A 179 19.93 5.30 5.52
CA GLU A 179 20.36 6.64 5.14
C GLU A 179 19.28 7.72 5.38
N THR A 180 17.99 7.32 5.29
CA THR A 180 16.87 8.27 5.41
C THR A 180 15.59 7.56 5.85
N GLU A 181 14.96 8.07 6.89
CA GLU A 181 13.74 7.50 7.44
C GLU A 181 12.53 7.75 6.53
N PHE A 182 11.72 6.72 6.33
CA PHE A 182 10.43 6.76 5.64
C PHE A 182 9.47 5.72 6.24
N VAL A 183 8.18 5.86 5.96
CA VAL A 183 7.19 4.82 6.24
C VAL A 183 6.76 4.14 4.94
N VAL A 184 6.45 2.85 5.02
CA VAL A 184 5.92 2.09 3.88
C VAL A 184 4.41 1.95 4.01
N VAL A 185 3.67 2.27 2.96
CA VAL A 185 2.25 1.96 2.80
C VAL A 185 2.13 0.89 1.72
N VAL A 186 1.69 -0.29 2.12
CA VAL A 186 1.38 -1.37 1.19
C VAL A 186 -0.09 -1.31 0.83
N SER A 187 -0.38 -1.28 -0.46
CA SER A 187 -1.72 -1.21 -1.01
C SER A 187 -2.20 -2.59 -1.45
N SER A 188 -3.19 -3.16 -0.75
CA SER A 188 -3.72 -4.50 -1.03
C SER A 188 -5.13 -4.70 -0.53
N ASP A 189 -6.01 -5.19 -1.40
CA ASP A 189 -7.23 -5.87 -0.99
C ASP A 189 -6.91 -7.37 -0.75
N LEU A 190 -7.80 -8.09 -0.06
CA LEU A 190 -7.70 -9.54 0.19
C LEU A 190 -8.48 -10.33 -0.87
N SER A 191 -9.28 -11.33 -0.45
CA SER A 191 -10.03 -12.19 -1.38
C SER A 191 -11.05 -11.42 -2.24
N HIS A 192 -11.30 -11.90 -3.47
CA HIS A 192 -12.19 -11.25 -4.42
C HIS A 192 -13.28 -12.20 -4.93
N TYR A 193 -14.51 -11.70 -4.93
CA TYR A 193 -15.64 -12.35 -5.61
C TYR A 193 -16.02 -13.74 -5.09
N HIS A 194 -15.75 -14.03 -3.83
CA HIS A 194 -16.21 -15.21 -3.11
C HIS A 194 -17.50 -14.94 -2.35
N SER A 195 -18.22 -16.01 -1.97
CA SER A 195 -19.33 -15.87 -1.01
C SER A 195 -18.81 -15.32 0.33
N TYR A 196 -19.65 -14.62 1.07
CA TYR A 196 -19.26 -14.02 2.35
C TYR A 196 -18.55 -15.00 3.30
N PRO A 197 -19.07 -16.25 3.55
CA PRO A 197 -18.39 -17.18 4.45
C PRO A 197 -17.02 -17.66 3.94
N GLU A 198 -16.89 -17.85 2.62
CA GLU A 198 -15.63 -18.27 2.00
C GLU A 198 -14.59 -17.17 2.05
N ALA A 199 -14.96 -15.92 1.68
CA ALA A 199 -14.09 -14.75 1.79
C ALA A 199 -13.58 -14.59 3.24
N VAL A 200 -14.46 -14.62 4.23
CA VAL A 200 -14.08 -14.53 5.65
C VAL A 200 -13.11 -15.64 6.05
N LYS A 201 -13.29 -16.87 5.58
CA LYS A 201 -12.37 -17.98 5.89
C LYS A 201 -11.00 -17.77 5.28
N MET A 202 -10.94 -17.37 4.00
CA MET A 202 -9.68 -17.12 3.28
C MET A 202 -8.92 -15.93 3.87
N ASP A 203 -9.60 -14.83 4.11
CA ASP A 203 -9.03 -13.60 4.65
C ASP A 203 -8.48 -13.80 6.07
N LYS A 204 -9.25 -14.48 6.95
CA LYS A 204 -8.79 -14.81 8.31
C LYS A 204 -7.57 -15.73 8.31
N HIS A 205 -7.41 -16.59 7.29
CA HIS A 205 -6.21 -17.39 7.15
C HIS A 205 -4.99 -16.50 6.87
N ILE A 206 -5.05 -15.60 5.89
CA ILE A 206 -3.98 -14.64 5.62
C ILE A 206 -3.68 -13.76 6.84
N ILE A 207 -4.71 -13.22 7.48
CA ILE A 207 -4.57 -12.40 8.70
C ILE A 207 -3.82 -13.18 9.79
N SER A 208 -4.15 -14.44 10.00
CA SER A 208 -3.47 -15.29 10.98
C SER A 208 -1.99 -15.50 10.65
N LEU A 209 -1.64 -15.67 9.37
CA LEU A 209 -0.25 -15.79 8.91
C LEU A 209 0.52 -14.47 9.12
N LEU A 210 -0.10 -13.33 8.82
CA LEU A 210 0.48 -12.01 9.04
C LEU A 210 0.77 -11.75 10.53
N GLU A 211 -0.19 -12.02 11.41
CA GLU A 211 -0.03 -11.79 12.86
C GLU A 211 0.99 -12.75 13.50
N LYS A 212 1.10 -13.98 12.99
CA LYS A 212 2.16 -14.94 13.37
C LYS A 212 3.51 -14.60 12.76
N TYR A 213 3.55 -13.69 11.80
CA TYR A 213 4.73 -13.38 10.99
C TYR A 213 5.29 -14.60 10.25
N ASP A 214 4.40 -15.48 9.78
CA ASP A 214 4.75 -16.75 9.10
C ASP A 214 5.11 -16.49 7.63
N LEU A 215 6.30 -15.97 7.42
CA LEU A 215 6.81 -15.66 6.08
C LEU A 215 6.89 -16.90 5.19
N CYS A 216 7.26 -18.05 5.75
CA CYS A 216 7.45 -19.27 4.96
C CYS A 216 6.12 -19.70 4.29
N THR A 217 5.02 -19.70 5.03
CA THR A 217 3.70 -20.05 4.47
C THR A 217 3.19 -18.97 3.52
N LEU A 218 3.44 -17.68 3.81
CA LEU A 218 3.07 -16.57 2.92
C LEU A 218 3.83 -16.62 1.58
N GLU A 219 5.13 -16.95 1.61
CA GLU A 219 5.97 -17.10 0.42
C GLU A 219 5.51 -18.28 -0.45
N SER A 220 5.29 -19.44 0.17
CA SER A 220 4.77 -20.63 -0.54
C SER A 220 3.40 -20.31 -1.16
N GLY A 221 2.51 -19.64 -0.43
CA GLY A 221 1.19 -19.28 -0.94
C GLY A 221 1.22 -18.24 -2.05
N TYR A 222 2.25 -17.39 -2.12
CA TYR A 222 2.50 -16.51 -3.24
C TYR A 222 2.98 -17.29 -4.48
N GLU A 223 3.92 -18.23 -4.31
CA GLU A 223 4.50 -18.99 -5.41
C GLU A 223 3.51 -19.99 -6.05
N ASP A 224 2.66 -20.63 -5.25
CA ASP A 224 1.67 -21.60 -5.73
C ASP A 224 0.28 -20.99 -5.98
N ASN A 225 0.11 -19.68 -5.73
CA ASN A 225 -1.14 -18.94 -5.84
C ASN A 225 -2.28 -19.52 -4.96
N SER A 226 -1.95 -20.13 -3.82
CA SER A 226 -2.93 -20.65 -2.85
C SER A 226 -3.48 -19.60 -1.89
N LEU A 227 -2.79 -18.45 -1.77
CA LEU A 227 -3.24 -17.28 -0.98
C LEU A 227 -3.70 -16.16 -1.91
N GLU A 228 -4.85 -15.59 -1.60
CA GLU A 228 -5.49 -14.57 -2.43
C GLU A 228 -5.47 -13.19 -1.77
N ALA A 229 -4.49 -12.37 -2.19
CA ALA A 229 -4.44 -10.95 -1.94
C ALA A 229 -3.76 -10.29 -3.15
N CYS A 230 -4.40 -9.26 -3.74
CA CYS A 230 -3.84 -8.62 -4.95
C CYS A 230 -2.46 -8.00 -4.69
N GLY A 231 -2.20 -7.54 -3.47
CA GLY A 231 -0.92 -6.98 -3.03
C GLY A 231 -0.06 -7.94 -2.20
N LEU A 232 -0.12 -9.26 -2.41
CA LEU A 232 0.67 -10.20 -1.60
C LEU A 232 2.18 -9.99 -1.77
N ALA A 233 2.66 -9.71 -2.99
CA ALA A 233 4.07 -9.34 -3.24
C ALA A 233 4.48 -8.03 -2.52
N PRO A 234 3.73 -6.91 -2.59
CA PRO A 234 3.89 -5.74 -1.72
C PRO A 234 3.92 -6.07 -0.22
N ILE A 235 2.99 -6.91 0.27
CA ILE A 235 2.93 -7.32 1.68
C ILE A 235 4.21 -8.06 2.08
N LEU A 236 4.63 -9.06 1.30
CA LEU A 236 5.87 -9.80 1.52
C LEU A 236 7.09 -8.86 1.55
N THR A 237 7.13 -7.89 0.64
CA THR A 237 8.20 -6.87 0.63
C THR A 237 8.28 -6.11 1.95
N LEU A 238 7.15 -5.61 2.47
CA LEU A 238 7.11 -4.89 3.75
C LEU A 238 7.56 -5.78 4.92
N LEU A 239 7.07 -7.02 4.98
CA LEU A 239 7.45 -7.94 6.05
C LEU A 239 8.94 -8.29 6.01
N LYS A 240 9.48 -8.61 4.83
CA LYS A 240 10.91 -8.91 4.64
C LYS A 240 11.79 -7.71 4.99
N TYR A 241 11.45 -6.51 4.50
CA TYR A 241 12.11 -5.26 4.82
C TYR A 241 12.14 -5.01 6.34
N ALA A 242 11.00 -5.13 7.01
CA ALA A 242 10.89 -4.92 8.44
C ALA A 242 11.70 -5.96 9.24
N LYS A 243 11.72 -7.23 8.79
CA LYS A 243 12.53 -8.31 9.40
C LYS A 243 14.04 -8.04 9.31
N ILE A 244 14.51 -7.45 8.22
CA ILE A 244 15.92 -7.06 8.07
C ILE A 244 16.30 -5.98 9.09
N LEU A 245 15.41 -5.03 9.35
CA LEU A 245 15.68 -3.90 10.25
C LEU A 245 15.51 -4.22 11.74
N GLY A 246 14.78 -5.28 12.10
CA GLY A 246 14.59 -5.59 13.51
C GLY A 246 13.61 -6.74 13.80
N LYS A 247 13.16 -6.78 15.06
CA LYS A 247 12.16 -7.75 15.53
C LYS A 247 10.76 -7.29 15.16
N ALA A 248 10.41 -7.40 13.89
CA ALA A 248 9.15 -6.95 13.36
C ALA A 248 7.97 -7.82 13.83
N ARG A 249 6.82 -7.16 14.00
CA ARG A 249 5.52 -7.75 14.28
C ARG A 249 4.50 -7.16 13.32
N CYS A 250 3.45 -7.92 13.04
CA CYS A 250 2.27 -7.44 12.32
C CYS A 250 1.05 -7.53 13.23
N LYS A 251 0.22 -6.49 13.23
CA LYS A 251 -1.02 -6.41 14.00
C LYS A 251 -2.15 -5.92 13.12
N THR A 252 -3.22 -6.69 13.06
CA THR A 252 -4.48 -6.25 12.44
C THR A 252 -5.07 -5.07 13.23
N LEU A 253 -5.42 -4.01 12.51
CA LEU A 253 -6.10 -2.84 13.04
C LEU A 253 -7.60 -2.90 12.76
N ASP A 254 -7.99 -3.30 11.55
CA ASP A 254 -9.37 -3.55 11.15
C ASP A 254 -9.43 -4.56 10.00
N TYR A 255 -10.49 -5.36 9.97
CA TYR A 255 -10.83 -6.26 8.88
C TYR A 255 -12.33 -6.24 8.67
N ARG A 256 -12.75 -6.00 7.45
CA ARG A 256 -14.14 -6.11 6.96
C ARG A 256 -14.11 -6.55 5.51
N ASN A 257 -15.27 -6.89 4.98
CA ASN A 257 -15.44 -7.08 3.55
C ASN A 257 -16.52 -6.14 2.99
N SER A 258 -16.72 -6.12 1.68
CA SER A 258 -17.70 -5.26 1.04
C SER A 258 -19.13 -5.53 1.52
N GLY A 259 -19.44 -6.75 1.98
CA GLY A 259 -20.73 -7.08 2.59
C GLY A 259 -20.98 -6.32 3.90
N ASP A 260 -19.91 -6.03 4.67
CA ASP A 260 -19.99 -5.29 5.93
C ASP A 260 -20.07 -3.77 5.71
N THR A 261 -19.52 -3.27 4.60
CA THR A 261 -19.36 -1.83 4.37
C THR A 261 -20.39 -1.23 3.42
N VAL A 262 -20.77 -1.93 2.37
CA VAL A 262 -21.75 -1.45 1.36
C VAL A 262 -23.02 -2.29 1.29
N GLY A 263 -23.06 -3.44 1.96
CA GLY A 263 -24.19 -4.34 2.04
C GLY A 263 -23.95 -5.67 1.33
N LEU A 264 -24.71 -6.68 1.76
CA LEU A 264 -24.58 -8.05 1.26
C LEU A 264 -24.96 -8.12 -0.22
N GLY A 265 -24.01 -8.57 -1.02
CA GLY A 265 -24.19 -9.08 -2.37
C GLY A 265 -23.91 -10.58 -2.40
N ASP A 266 -24.03 -11.18 -3.57
CA ASP A 266 -23.71 -12.62 -3.75
C ASP A 266 -22.21 -12.90 -3.55
N GLN A 267 -21.38 -11.90 -3.82
CA GLN A 267 -19.93 -11.98 -3.73
C GLN A 267 -19.37 -10.74 -3.01
N VAL A 268 -18.27 -10.92 -2.29
CA VAL A 268 -17.63 -9.85 -1.54
C VAL A 268 -16.12 -9.74 -1.84
N VAL A 269 -15.52 -8.62 -1.46
CA VAL A 269 -14.07 -8.36 -1.49
C VAL A 269 -13.60 -8.07 -0.07
N GLY A 270 -12.51 -8.71 0.37
CA GLY A 270 -11.94 -8.52 1.70
C GLY A 270 -11.02 -7.29 1.79
N TYR A 271 -11.11 -6.56 2.90
CA TYR A 271 -10.34 -5.36 3.19
C TYR A 271 -9.63 -5.48 4.53
N LEU A 272 -8.33 -5.22 4.53
CA LEU A 272 -7.48 -5.29 5.71
C LEU A 272 -6.76 -3.96 5.94
N SER A 273 -6.78 -3.50 7.17
CA SER A 273 -5.84 -2.52 7.69
C SER A 273 -4.97 -3.18 8.76
N ALA A 274 -3.64 -3.11 8.62
CA ALA A 274 -2.71 -3.69 9.57
C ALA A 274 -1.45 -2.83 9.70
N ALA A 275 -0.80 -2.89 10.87
CA ALA A 275 0.46 -2.21 11.13
C ALA A 275 1.62 -3.21 11.25
N VAL A 276 2.78 -2.86 10.69
CA VAL A 276 4.04 -3.61 10.82
C VAL A 276 5.04 -2.75 11.57
N PHE A 277 5.50 -3.23 12.74
CA PHE A 277 6.26 -2.44 13.69
C PHE A 277 7.22 -3.29 14.54
N GLU A 278 8.13 -2.62 15.27
CA GLU A 278 8.96 -3.18 16.33
C GLU A 278 8.44 -2.69 17.70
N LEU A 279 8.39 -3.60 18.71
CA LEU A 279 8.02 -3.28 20.10
C LEU A 279 9.20 -2.63 20.84
#